data_053a2461dc18c0909a33d9d3a46da179
#
_entry.id   053a2461dc18c0909a33d9d3a46da179
#
_cell.length_a   1.000
_cell.length_b   1.000
_cell.length_c   1.000
_cell.angle_alpha   90.00
_cell.angle_beta   90.00
_cell.angle_gamma   90.00
#
_symmetry.space_group_name_H-M   'P 1'
#
loop_
_entity.id
_entity.type
_entity.pdbx_description
1 polymer ?
#
loop_
_entity_poly.entity_id
_entity_poly.type
_entity_poly.pdbx_seq_one_letter_code
_entity_poly.pdbx_strand_id
1 'polypeptide(L)'
;GSTATDVYAYYPTEEEGKAINVTASSGVYSVEVTVRDADTFDGKQIDYLYATPVQASKTSKIISLQLFHALTKVSFYIYKSANASDEILTLKKIDIRSNTGRLQIGKADMRLNGTGEELGRLNGLAGTSSIELTGSKILETSLTQPNISCLVAPMDAAEQVLSFRLTVDVDGVEREFETASISSESGVKWLAGYHYVYKIRIDK
;
A
#
# COMPACT_ATOMS: atom_id res chain seq x y z
N GLY A 1 -2.69 45.44 -1.10
CA GLY A 1 -3.40 44.20 -0.83
C GLY A 1 -2.42 43.13 -0.38
N SER A 2 -2.69 42.38 0.69
CA SER A 2 -1.87 41.23 1.05
C SER A 2 -2.21 40.09 0.08
N THR A 3 -1.32 39.74 -0.81
CA THR A 3 -1.44 38.54 -1.63
C THR A 3 -1.18 37.33 -0.72
N ALA A 4 -2.18 36.50 -0.52
CA ALA A 4 -2.01 35.17 0.06
C ALA A 4 -1.41 34.27 -1.01
N THR A 5 -0.57 33.33 -0.58
CA THR A 5 0.05 32.31 -1.44
C THR A 5 -0.32 30.94 -0.92
N ASP A 6 -0.82 30.06 -1.77
CA ASP A 6 -1.08 28.68 -1.41
C ASP A 6 0.25 27.92 -1.33
N VAL A 7 0.40 27.14 -0.25
CA VAL A 7 1.56 26.30 0.01
C VAL A 7 1.13 24.85 0.00
N TYR A 8 1.83 24.05 -0.81
CA TYR A 8 1.64 22.62 -0.96
C TYR A 8 2.85 21.88 -0.40
N ALA A 9 2.66 20.68 0.12
CA ALA A 9 3.77 19.82 0.51
C ALA A 9 3.52 18.37 0.08
N TYR A 10 4.61 17.70 -0.24
CA TYR A 10 4.62 16.27 -0.59
C TYR A 10 5.95 15.63 -0.16
N TYR A 11 5.96 14.32 -0.07
CA TYR A 11 7.14 13.51 0.23
C TYR A 11 7.04 12.17 -0.54
N PRO A 12 8.16 11.60 -1.02
CA PRO A 12 9.52 12.18 -0.99
C PRO A 12 9.72 13.24 -2.07
N THR A 13 10.82 13.99 -1.97
CA THR A 13 11.23 14.96 -2.99
C THR A 13 12.10 14.36 -4.10
N GLU A 14 12.56 13.12 -3.88
CA GLU A 14 13.32 12.36 -4.87
C GLU A 14 13.02 10.86 -4.76
N GLU A 15 13.14 10.15 -5.87
CA GLU A 15 13.04 8.70 -5.97
C GLU A 15 14.21 8.18 -6.82
N GLU A 16 14.95 7.19 -6.30
CA GLU A 16 16.14 6.61 -6.97
C GLU A 16 17.16 7.65 -7.45
N GLY A 17 17.37 8.71 -6.64
CA GLY A 17 18.30 9.81 -6.95
C GLY A 17 17.78 10.80 -8.02
N LYS A 18 16.50 10.71 -8.39
CA LYS A 18 15.86 11.64 -9.32
C LYS A 18 14.85 12.50 -8.60
N ALA A 19 14.91 13.81 -8.81
CA ALA A 19 13.94 14.75 -8.24
C ALA A 19 12.53 14.44 -8.73
N ILE A 20 11.58 14.36 -7.80
CA ILE A 20 10.16 14.33 -8.10
C ILE A 20 9.69 15.76 -8.25
N ASN A 21 9.27 16.13 -9.46
CA ASN A 21 8.86 17.50 -9.77
C ASN A 21 7.35 17.64 -9.78
N VAL A 22 6.87 18.79 -9.34
CA VAL A 22 5.46 19.16 -9.46
C VAL A 22 5.16 19.46 -10.92
N THR A 23 4.14 18.78 -11.45
CA THR A 23 3.55 19.08 -12.75
C THR A 23 2.31 19.93 -12.56
N ALA A 24 2.18 20.97 -13.39
CA ALA A 24 1.00 21.85 -13.42
C ALA A 24 0.32 21.75 -14.79
N SER A 25 -0.93 21.28 -14.80
CA SER A 25 -1.73 21.19 -16.02
C SER A 25 -3.17 21.59 -15.74
N SER A 26 -3.67 22.57 -16.48
CA SER A 26 -5.08 23.02 -16.38
C SER A 26 -5.52 23.38 -14.95
N GLY A 27 -4.60 23.94 -14.14
CA GLY A 27 -4.87 24.29 -12.74
C GLY A 27 -4.79 23.13 -11.76
N VAL A 28 -4.44 21.94 -12.21
CA VAL A 28 -4.15 20.77 -11.36
C VAL A 28 -2.65 20.69 -11.11
N TYR A 29 -2.27 20.55 -9.84
CA TYR A 29 -0.90 20.29 -9.41
C TYR A 29 -0.78 18.82 -8.97
N SER A 30 0.18 18.12 -9.52
CA SER A 30 0.44 16.71 -9.19
C SER A 30 1.93 16.38 -9.18
N VAL A 31 2.26 15.26 -8.56
CA VAL A 31 3.59 14.63 -8.64
C VAL A 31 3.44 13.19 -9.12
N GLU A 32 4.38 12.74 -9.99
CA GLU A 32 4.41 11.36 -10.41
C GLU A 32 4.84 10.45 -9.26
N VAL A 33 4.11 9.37 -9.05
CA VAL A 33 4.38 8.32 -8.07
C VAL A 33 4.32 6.95 -8.74
N THR A 34 4.98 5.95 -8.15
CA THR A 34 4.98 4.59 -8.71
C THR A 34 4.47 3.61 -7.67
N VAL A 35 3.42 2.87 -7.99
CA VAL A 35 2.91 1.75 -7.20
C VAL A 35 3.33 0.45 -7.85
N ARG A 36 4.10 -0.38 -7.14
CA ARG A 36 4.69 -1.61 -7.69
C ARG A 36 3.71 -2.78 -7.61
N ASP A 37 3.80 -3.69 -8.57
CA ASP A 37 3.05 -4.95 -8.64
C ASP A 37 3.80 -6.13 -8.00
N ALA A 38 5.09 -5.94 -7.75
CA ALA A 38 5.96 -6.92 -7.13
C ALA A 38 6.95 -6.24 -6.20
N ASP A 39 7.23 -6.88 -5.06
CA ASP A 39 8.25 -6.42 -4.11
C ASP A 39 8.80 -7.62 -3.32
N THR A 40 9.79 -7.35 -2.47
CA THR A 40 10.32 -8.34 -1.53
C THR A 40 9.76 -8.14 -0.14
N PHE A 41 9.80 -9.17 0.73
CA PHE A 41 9.34 -9.08 2.11
C PHE A 41 10.03 -7.98 2.91
N ASP A 42 11.29 -7.68 2.58
CA ASP A 42 12.11 -6.64 3.18
C ASP A 42 12.27 -5.43 2.25
N GLY A 43 11.43 -5.34 1.21
CA GLY A 43 11.44 -4.26 0.24
C GLY A 43 11.20 -2.90 0.89
N LYS A 44 11.95 -1.91 0.43
CA LYS A 44 11.78 -0.51 0.86
C LYS A 44 10.84 0.18 -0.12
N GLN A 45 9.55 0.01 0.11
CA GLN A 45 8.55 0.75 -0.64
C GLN A 45 8.54 2.23 -0.20
N ILE A 46 8.29 3.10 -1.15
CA ILE A 46 8.17 4.52 -0.89
C ILE A 46 6.77 4.82 -0.37
N ASP A 47 6.71 5.51 0.77
CA ASP A 47 5.48 6.01 1.33
C ASP A 47 5.25 7.44 0.86
N TYR A 48 4.34 7.63 -0.07
CA TYR A 48 4.02 8.93 -0.62
C TYR A 48 3.07 9.70 0.29
N LEU A 49 3.49 10.92 0.65
CA LEU A 49 2.72 11.80 1.53
C LEU A 49 2.34 13.09 0.79
N TYR A 50 1.21 13.65 1.16
CA TYR A 50 0.73 14.95 0.69
C TYR A 50 0.16 15.77 1.86
N ALA A 51 0.09 17.09 1.72
CA ALA A 51 -0.55 17.96 2.70
C ALA A 51 -1.79 18.63 2.14
N THR A 52 -2.75 18.91 3.01
CA THR A 52 -3.81 19.86 2.68
C THR A 52 -3.18 21.24 2.43
N PRO A 53 -3.49 21.90 1.31
CA PRO A 53 -2.96 23.22 1.01
C PRO A 53 -3.31 24.23 2.11
N VAL A 54 -2.35 25.06 2.48
CA VAL A 54 -2.55 26.15 3.44
C VAL A 54 -2.13 27.49 2.84
N GLN A 55 -2.75 28.58 3.27
CA GLN A 55 -2.40 29.90 2.81
C GLN A 55 -1.38 30.58 3.71
N ALA A 56 -0.29 31.04 3.10
CA ALA A 56 0.69 31.92 3.74
C ALA A 56 0.43 33.36 3.33
N SER A 57 0.70 34.31 4.24
CA SER A 57 0.59 35.75 3.97
C SER A 57 1.66 36.51 4.74
N LYS A 58 1.79 37.82 4.47
CA LYS A 58 2.73 38.69 5.21
C LYS A 58 2.42 38.73 6.70
N THR A 59 1.18 38.55 7.10
CA THR A 59 0.72 38.55 8.49
C THR A 59 0.75 37.16 9.13
N SER A 60 0.71 36.08 8.32
CA SER A 60 0.81 34.69 8.77
C SER A 60 2.08 34.07 8.21
N LYS A 61 3.20 34.29 8.89
CA LYS A 61 4.55 33.85 8.48
C LYS A 61 4.85 32.41 8.88
N ILE A 62 4.14 31.87 9.87
CA ILE A 62 4.27 30.51 10.35
C ILE A 62 3.06 29.75 9.86
N ILE A 63 3.28 28.65 9.15
CA ILE A 63 2.26 27.73 8.68
C ILE A 63 2.54 26.33 9.24
N SER A 64 1.49 25.59 9.56
CA SER A 64 1.56 24.19 9.95
C SER A 64 0.99 23.35 8.83
N LEU A 65 1.73 22.34 8.41
CA LEU A 65 1.33 21.38 7.38
C LEU A 65 1.12 20.03 8.05
N GLN A 66 -0.03 19.42 7.83
CA GLN A 66 -0.30 18.04 8.21
C GLN A 66 -0.13 17.17 6.98
N LEU A 67 0.72 16.16 7.10
CA LEU A 67 0.96 15.17 6.03
C LEU A 67 0.04 13.97 6.19
N PHE A 68 -0.46 13.48 5.08
CA PHE A 68 -1.33 12.31 4.96
C PHE A 68 -0.71 11.30 4.01
N HIS A 69 -0.91 10.01 4.27
CA HIS A 69 -0.46 8.93 3.40
C HIS A 69 -1.38 8.80 2.19
N ALA A 70 -0.81 8.75 1.00
CA ALA A 70 -1.55 8.49 -0.24
C ALA A 70 -1.78 6.99 -0.50
N LEU A 71 -0.96 6.14 0.12
CA LEU A 71 -1.06 4.69 0.02
C LEU A 71 -1.77 4.06 1.23
N THR A 72 -2.13 2.81 1.07
CA THR A 72 -2.68 1.94 2.12
C THR A 72 -1.59 1.00 2.59
N LYS A 73 -1.43 0.83 3.90
CA LYS A 73 -0.57 -0.19 4.47
C LYS A 73 -1.34 -1.48 4.67
N VAL A 74 -0.82 -2.58 4.13
CA VAL A 74 -1.32 -3.94 4.37
C VAL A 74 -0.24 -4.74 5.09
N SER A 75 -0.62 -5.38 6.20
CA SER A 75 0.30 -6.17 7.00
C SER A 75 -0.25 -7.56 7.26
N PHE A 76 0.65 -8.52 7.36
CA PHE A 76 0.32 -9.92 7.57
C PHE A 76 0.98 -10.45 8.83
N TYR A 77 0.18 -11.19 9.62
CA TYR A 77 0.66 -12.17 10.59
C TYR A 77 0.53 -13.54 9.95
N ILE A 78 1.61 -14.09 9.42
CA ILE A 78 1.61 -15.43 8.83
C ILE A 78 2.41 -16.35 9.75
N TYR A 79 1.75 -17.36 10.29
CA TYR A 79 2.32 -18.25 11.28
C TYR A 79 1.82 -19.69 11.07
N LYS A 80 2.59 -20.66 11.57
CA LYS A 80 2.20 -22.08 11.55
C LYS A 80 1.40 -22.45 12.79
N SER A 81 0.51 -23.41 12.67
CA SER A 81 -0.22 -23.94 13.84
C SER A 81 0.71 -24.73 14.76
N ALA A 82 0.26 -24.93 15.99
CA ALA A 82 0.98 -25.77 16.95
C ALA A 82 1.14 -27.23 16.47
N ASN A 83 0.19 -27.73 15.64
CA ASN A 83 0.25 -29.07 15.07
C ASN A 83 1.37 -29.23 14.02
N ALA A 84 1.89 -28.14 13.49
CA ALA A 84 3.02 -28.09 12.56
C ALA A 84 4.32 -27.65 13.24
N SER A 85 4.42 -27.75 14.58
CA SER A 85 5.57 -27.27 15.36
C SER A 85 6.88 -27.91 14.92
N ASP A 86 6.84 -29.19 14.58
CA ASP A 86 8.02 -29.99 14.25
C ASP A 86 8.49 -29.80 12.79
N GLU A 87 7.70 -29.15 11.96
CA GLU A 87 8.03 -28.89 10.56
C GLU A 87 8.71 -27.52 10.39
N ILE A 88 9.66 -27.41 9.47
CA ILE A 88 10.25 -26.13 9.07
C ILE A 88 9.43 -25.59 7.90
N LEU A 89 8.63 -24.56 8.17
CA LEU A 89 7.86 -23.86 7.17
C LEU A 89 8.56 -22.53 6.82
N THR A 90 8.95 -22.39 5.56
CA THR A 90 9.56 -21.14 5.06
C THR A 90 8.67 -20.51 4.01
N LEU A 91 8.08 -19.37 4.34
CA LEU A 91 7.30 -18.59 3.39
C LEU A 91 8.20 -18.02 2.31
N LYS A 92 7.85 -18.24 1.04
CA LYS A 92 8.59 -17.79 -0.14
C LYS A 92 7.86 -16.68 -0.89
N LYS A 93 6.54 -16.74 -0.92
CA LYS A 93 5.72 -15.80 -1.68
C LYS A 93 4.36 -15.58 -1.06
N ILE A 94 3.84 -14.37 -1.24
CA ILE A 94 2.45 -13.99 -1.02
C ILE A 94 1.94 -13.39 -2.32
N ASP A 95 0.89 -13.98 -2.90
CA ASP A 95 0.09 -13.34 -3.96
C ASP A 95 -1.17 -12.76 -3.33
N ILE A 96 -1.31 -11.45 -3.36
CA ILE A 96 -2.55 -10.76 -3.04
C ILE A 96 -3.40 -10.79 -4.30
N ARG A 97 -4.59 -11.39 -4.28
CA ARG A 97 -5.38 -11.68 -5.48
C ARG A 97 -6.76 -11.03 -5.43
N SER A 98 -7.15 -10.44 -6.55
CA SER A 98 -8.45 -9.82 -6.79
C SER A 98 -9.11 -10.47 -7.98
N ASN A 99 -10.32 -11.00 -7.80
CA ASN A 99 -11.06 -11.65 -8.89
C ASN A 99 -11.52 -10.68 -9.97
N THR A 100 -11.71 -9.43 -9.63
CA THR A 100 -12.25 -8.41 -10.56
C THR A 100 -11.19 -7.44 -11.07
N GLY A 101 -9.91 -7.65 -10.71
CA GLY A 101 -8.80 -6.79 -11.12
C GLY A 101 -8.87 -5.39 -10.50
N ARG A 102 -9.33 -5.29 -9.26
CA ARG A 102 -9.48 -4.02 -8.53
C ARG A 102 -8.19 -3.52 -7.88
N LEU A 103 -7.18 -4.39 -7.76
CA LEU A 103 -5.85 -3.95 -7.35
C LEU A 103 -5.29 -3.00 -8.40
N GLN A 104 -4.57 -1.98 -7.96
CA GLN A 104 -4.07 -0.92 -8.84
C GLN A 104 -2.57 -0.77 -8.70
N ILE A 105 -1.89 -0.65 -9.84
CA ILE A 105 -0.43 -0.57 -9.93
C ILE A 105 0.01 0.42 -11.02
N GLY A 106 1.29 0.69 -11.05
CA GLY A 106 1.94 1.47 -12.11
C GLY A 106 2.20 2.92 -11.72
N LYS A 107 2.43 3.74 -12.72
CA LYS A 107 2.63 5.17 -12.54
C LYS A 107 1.32 5.90 -12.41
N ALA A 108 1.30 6.88 -11.52
CA ALA A 108 0.14 7.72 -11.28
C ALA A 108 0.56 9.16 -10.99
N ASP A 109 -0.37 10.06 -11.19
CA ASP A 109 -0.28 11.45 -10.74
C ASP A 109 -0.97 11.59 -9.37
N MET A 110 -0.19 11.77 -8.31
CA MET A 110 -0.70 12.10 -6.98
C MET A 110 -1.09 13.58 -6.94
N ARG A 111 -2.36 13.87 -6.73
CA ARG A 111 -2.89 15.23 -6.76
C ARG A 111 -2.55 15.99 -5.48
N LEU A 112 -2.03 17.22 -5.64
CA LEU A 112 -1.60 18.09 -4.54
C LEU A 112 -2.60 19.21 -4.25
N ASN A 113 -3.56 19.51 -5.13
CA ASN A 113 -4.56 20.55 -4.95
C ASN A 113 -5.98 20.01 -5.18
N GLY A 114 -6.97 20.76 -4.71
CA GLY A 114 -8.37 20.35 -4.71
C GLY A 114 -8.91 20.30 -3.30
N THR A 115 -10.04 19.64 -3.10
CA THR A 115 -10.70 19.49 -1.81
C THR A 115 -11.17 18.06 -1.58
N GLY A 116 -11.23 17.64 -0.30
CA GLY A 116 -11.76 16.35 0.08
C GLY A 116 -11.01 15.18 -0.57
N GLU A 117 -11.74 14.26 -1.20
CA GLU A 117 -11.19 13.04 -1.80
C GLU A 117 -10.30 13.26 -3.03
N GLU A 118 -10.22 14.49 -3.54
CA GLU A 118 -9.33 14.79 -4.65
C GLU A 118 -7.87 14.91 -4.21
N LEU A 119 -7.61 15.34 -2.97
CA LEU A 119 -6.26 15.49 -2.43
C LEU A 119 -5.63 14.12 -2.19
N GLY A 120 -4.39 13.95 -2.66
CA GLY A 120 -3.65 12.70 -2.55
C GLY A 120 -4.16 11.58 -3.47
N ARG A 121 -5.21 11.83 -4.28
CA ARG A 121 -5.73 10.85 -5.21
C ARG A 121 -4.70 10.49 -6.27
N LEU A 122 -4.56 9.19 -6.51
CA LEU A 122 -3.67 8.62 -7.52
C LEU A 122 -4.42 8.42 -8.83
N ASN A 123 -4.09 9.20 -9.85
CA ASN A 123 -4.73 9.12 -11.16
C ASN A 123 -3.80 8.47 -12.16
N GLY A 124 -4.31 7.54 -12.96
CA GLY A 124 -3.53 6.89 -14.03
C GLY A 124 -3.08 5.47 -13.72
N LEU A 125 -3.34 4.95 -12.51
CA LEU A 125 -3.03 3.56 -12.17
C LEU A 125 -3.78 2.58 -13.09
N ALA A 126 -3.14 1.44 -13.36
CA ALA A 126 -3.73 0.32 -14.08
C ALA A 126 -4.27 -0.73 -13.12
N GLY A 127 -5.41 -1.34 -13.47
CA GLY A 127 -5.95 -2.46 -12.72
C GLY A 127 -5.11 -3.73 -12.91
N THR A 128 -4.97 -4.52 -11.84
CA THR A 128 -4.33 -5.84 -11.86
C THR A 128 -5.13 -6.85 -11.03
N SER A 129 -4.98 -8.13 -11.36
CA SER A 129 -5.56 -9.23 -10.59
C SER A 129 -4.66 -9.73 -9.45
N SER A 130 -3.39 -9.30 -9.39
CA SER A 130 -2.47 -9.73 -8.34
C SER A 130 -1.37 -8.72 -8.05
N ILE A 131 -0.92 -8.73 -6.79
CA ILE A 131 0.32 -8.08 -6.32
C ILE A 131 1.14 -9.15 -5.62
N GLU A 132 2.42 -9.25 -5.98
CA GLU A 132 3.31 -10.30 -5.51
C GLU A 132 4.34 -9.77 -4.50
N LEU A 133 4.51 -10.48 -3.39
CA LEU A 133 5.59 -10.25 -2.43
C LEU A 133 6.42 -11.53 -2.33
N THR A 134 7.73 -11.42 -2.49
CA THR A 134 8.65 -12.55 -2.46
C THR A 134 9.71 -12.42 -1.38
N GLY A 135 10.26 -13.55 -0.94
CA GLY A 135 11.32 -13.54 0.07
C GLY A 135 11.57 -14.90 0.67
N SER A 136 12.13 -14.89 1.87
CA SER A 136 12.37 -16.12 2.63
C SER A 136 12.17 -15.82 4.11
N LYS A 137 11.09 -16.34 4.70
CA LYS A 137 10.73 -16.09 6.10
C LYS A 137 10.33 -17.40 6.78
N ILE A 138 11.09 -17.82 7.78
CA ILE A 138 10.72 -18.98 8.62
C ILE A 138 9.48 -18.59 9.44
N LEU A 139 8.48 -19.47 9.45
CA LEU A 139 7.24 -19.26 10.16
C LEU A 139 7.30 -19.81 11.59
N GLU A 140 6.97 -18.93 12.51
CA GLU A 140 6.85 -19.26 13.94
C GLU A 140 5.43 -19.74 14.28
N THR A 141 5.26 -20.35 15.44
CA THR A 141 3.93 -20.77 15.95
C THR A 141 3.13 -19.62 16.55
N SER A 142 3.78 -18.50 16.86
CA SER A 142 3.13 -17.29 17.37
C SER A 142 3.92 -16.05 16.98
N LEU A 143 3.23 -14.93 16.82
CA LEU A 143 3.82 -13.64 16.46
C LEU A 143 3.25 -12.55 17.34
N THR A 144 4.09 -11.63 17.79
CA THR A 144 3.70 -10.43 18.55
C THR A 144 3.48 -9.22 17.67
N GLN A 145 4.02 -9.25 16.44
CA GLN A 145 3.90 -8.19 15.45
C GLN A 145 3.77 -8.80 14.05
N PRO A 146 3.26 -8.06 13.06
CA PRO A 146 3.25 -8.51 11.67
C PRO A 146 4.67 -8.86 11.21
N ASN A 147 4.81 -9.95 10.49
CA ASN A 147 6.09 -10.39 9.95
C ASN A 147 6.33 -9.93 8.50
N ILE A 148 5.31 -9.47 7.81
CA ILE A 148 5.38 -8.91 6.46
C ILE A 148 4.43 -7.73 6.35
N SER A 149 4.84 -6.70 5.62
CA SER A 149 4.01 -5.52 5.32
C SER A 149 4.33 -4.99 3.94
N CYS A 150 3.33 -4.42 3.29
CA CYS A 150 3.49 -3.71 2.02
C CYS A 150 2.63 -2.44 1.97
N LEU A 151 2.99 -1.55 1.07
CA LEU A 151 2.19 -0.39 0.67
C LEU A 151 1.55 -0.68 -0.69
N VAL A 152 0.26 -0.47 -0.78
CA VAL A 152 -0.55 -0.70 -1.98
C VAL A 152 -1.36 0.54 -2.31
N ALA A 153 -1.82 0.67 -3.55
CA ALA A 153 -2.77 1.71 -3.88
C ALA A 153 -4.08 1.52 -3.11
N PRO A 154 -4.77 2.60 -2.74
CA PRO A 154 -6.13 2.52 -2.24
C PRO A 154 -7.04 1.80 -3.23
N MET A 155 -8.00 1.04 -2.72
CA MET A 155 -8.98 0.33 -3.50
C MET A 155 -10.35 0.98 -3.26
N ASP A 156 -10.67 2.02 -4.04
CA ASP A 156 -11.87 2.85 -3.88
C ASP A 156 -13.15 2.06 -4.16
N ALA A 157 -13.10 1.24 -5.22
CA ALA A 157 -14.19 0.32 -5.52
C ALA A 157 -14.02 -0.97 -4.73
N ALA A 158 -15.07 -1.38 -4.04
CA ALA A 158 -15.04 -2.59 -3.23
C ALA A 158 -14.73 -3.84 -4.09
N GLU A 159 -13.72 -4.60 -3.66
CA GLU A 159 -13.46 -5.93 -4.20
C GLU A 159 -14.40 -6.94 -3.52
N GLN A 160 -15.10 -7.70 -4.35
CA GLN A 160 -16.03 -8.71 -3.86
C GLN A 160 -15.31 -9.97 -3.37
N VAL A 161 -14.16 -10.28 -3.97
CA VAL A 161 -13.39 -11.47 -3.64
C VAL A 161 -11.89 -11.13 -3.63
N LEU A 162 -11.37 -10.96 -2.42
CA LEU A 162 -9.95 -10.85 -2.15
C LEU A 162 -9.45 -12.15 -1.54
N SER A 163 -8.35 -12.72 -2.03
CA SER A 163 -7.71 -13.90 -1.44
C SER A 163 -6.20 -13.71 -1.37
N PHE A 164 -5.55 -14.52 -0.55
CA PHE A 164 -4.10 -14.56 -0.44
C PHE A 164 -3.63 -15.98 -0.74
N ARG A 165 -2.75 -16.12 -1.74
CA ARG A 165 -2.06 -17.36 -2.02
C ARG A 165 -0.65 -17.28 -1.46
N LEU A 166 -0.25 -18.29 -0.73
CA LEU A 166 1.06 -18.40 -0.10
C LEU A 166 1.82 -19.56 -0.74
N THR A 167 3.06 -19.31 -1.16
CA THR A 167 4.01 -20.38 -1.50
C THR A 167 4.91 -20.59 -0.30
N VAL A 168 4.90 -21.80 0.23
CA VAL A 168 5.64 -22.19 1.44
C VAL A 168 6.48 -23.42 1.15
N ASP A 169 7.75 -23.35 1.47
CA ASP A 169 8.61 -24.53 1.55
C ASP A 169 8.33 -25.25 2.88
N VAL A 170 7.93 -26.49 2.79
CA VAL A 170 7.68 -27.38 3.93
C VAL A 170 8.71 -28.50 3.88
N ASP A 171 9.71 -28.45 4.76
CA ASP A 171 10.82 -29.41 4.84
C ASP A 171 11.53 -29.66 3.49
N GLY A 172 11.74 -28.59 2.69
CA GLY A 172 12.39 -28.65 1.37
C GLY A 172 11.45 -28.93 0.19
N VAL A 173 10.14 -28.96 0.42
CA VAL A 173 9.13 -29.15 -0.65
C VAL A 173 8.21 -27.94 -0.72
N GLU A 174 8.17 -27.27 -1.86
CA GLU A 174 7.25 -26.14 -2.06
C GLU A 174 5.79 -26.60 -2.15
N ARG A 175 4.93 -25.90 -1.43
CA ARG A 175 3.48 -26.09 -1.42
C ARG A 175 2.77 -24.76 -1.54
N GLU A 176 1.62 -24.76 -2.19
CA GLU A 176 0.73 -23.59 -2.24
C GLU A 176 -0.43 -23.76 -1.28
N PHE A 177 -0.72 -22.67 -0.56
CA PHE A 177 -1.86 -22.52 0.34
C PHE A 177 -2.66 -21.31 -0.12
N GLU A 178 -3.96 -21.42 -0.20
CA GLU A 178 -4.83 -20.30 -0.53
C GLU A 178 -5.84 -20.08 0.60
N THR A 179 -6.00 -18.83 1.00
CA THR A 179 -7.01 -18.48 2.01
C THR A 179 -8.40 -18.64 1.40
N ALA A 180 -9.40 -18.87 2.25
CA ALA A 180 -10.76 -18.64 1.84
C ALA A 180 -10.91 -17.17 1.38
N SER A 181 -11.80 -16.93 0.44
CA SER A 181 -12.07 -15.59 -0.05
C SER A 181 -12.52 -14.68 1.09
N ILE A 182 -11.87 -13.53 1.20
CA ILE A 182 -12.28 -12.49 2.13
C ILE A 182 -13.38 -11.72 1.42
N SER A 183 -14.61 -11.88 1.89
CA SER A 183 -15.77 -11.18 1.36
C SER A 183 -16.55 -10.52 2.48
N SER A 184 -17.18 -9.41 2.19
CA SER A 184 -18.19 -8.79 3.02
C SER A 184 -19.35 -8.39 2.14
N GLU A 185 -20.53 -8.16 2.70
CA GLU A 185 -21.71 -7.70 1.91
C GLU A 185 -21.42 -6.43 1.12
N SER A 186 -20.57 -5.54 1.64
CA SER A 186 -20.15 -4.30 1.00
C SER A 186 -18.86 -4.42 0.19
N GLY A 187 -18.27 -5.63 0.12
CA GLY A 187 -16.93 -5.85 -0.44
C GLY A 187 -15.80 -5.36 0.45
N VAL A 188 -14.56 -5.68 0.07
CA VAL A 188 -13.35 -5.24 0.76
C VAL A 188 -12.86 -3.94 0.12
N LYS A 189 -12.62 -2.92 0.94
CA LYS A 189 -12.02 -1.65 0.52
C LYS A 189 -10.72 -1.41 1.29
N TRP A 190 -9.77 -0.82 0.62
CA TRP A 190 -8.54 -0.30 1.22
C TRP A 190 -8.48 1.21 1.02
N LEU A 191 -8.58 1.96 2.09
CA LEU A 191 -8.60 3.42 2.05
C LEU A 191 -7.18 3.99 2.22
N ALA A 192 -6.89 5.09 1.56
CA ALA A 192 -5.63 5.82 1.71
C ALA A 192 -5.39 6.20 3.19
N GLY A 193 -4.14 6.03 3.64
CA GLY A 193 -3.75 6.34 5.02
C GLY A 193 -4.21 5.34 6.08
N TYR A 194 -4.92 4.28 5.70
CA TYR A 194 -5.33 3.23 6.63
C TYR A 194 -4.36 2.06 6.65
N HIS A 195 -4.36 1.34 7.77
CA HIS A 195 -3.57 0.14 7.99
C HIS A 195 -4.50 -1.06 8.17
N TYR A 196 -4.45 -2.00 7.24
CA TYR A 196 -5.21 -3.25 7.28
C TYR A 196 -4.29 -4.39 7.69
N VAL A 197 -4.78 -5.25 8.57
CA VAL A 197 -3.99 -6.35 9.15
C VAL A 197 -4.72 -7.66 8.94
N TYR A 198 -4.04 -8.61 8.32
CA TYR A 198 -4.54 -9.96 8.08
C TYR A 198 -3.77 -10.98 8.90
N LYS A 199 -4.49 -11.90 9.54
CA LYS A 199 -3.91 -13.02 10.29
C LYS A 199 -4.17 -14.30 9.53
N ILE A 200 -3.10 -14.98 9.12
CA ILE A 200 -3.16 -16.22 8.35
C ILE A 200 -2.41 -17.29 9.11
N ARG A 201 -3.12 -18.36 9.47
CA ARG A 201 -2.56 -19.53 10.10
C ARG A 201 -2.49 -20.68 9.10
N ILE A 202 -1.33 -21.29 8.98
CA ILE A 202 -1.12 -22.48 8.15
C ILE A 202 -1.29 -23.68 9.06
N ASP A 203 -2.29 -24.49 8.79
CA ASP A 203 -2.57 -25.77 9.45
C ASP A 203 -2.01 -26.93 8.63
N LYS A 204 -1.66 -28.01 9.33
CA LYS A 204 -1.23 -29.29 8.73
C LYS A 204 -2.44 -30.06 8.21
#